data_6c0b415117cd1ddde6f997c03f469aed
#
_entry.id   6c0b415117cd1ddde6f997c03f469aed
#
_cell.length_a   1.000
_cell.length_b   1.000
_cell.length_c   1.000
_cell.angle_alpha   90.00
_cell.angle_beta   90.00
_cell.angle_gamma   90.00
#
_symmetry.space_group_name_H-M   'P 1'
#
loop_
_entity.id
_entity.type
_entity.pdbx_description
1 polymer ?
#
loop_
_entity_poly.entity_id
_entity_poly.type
_entity_poly.pdbx_seq_one_letter_code
_entity_poly.pdbx_strand_id
1 'polypeptide(L)'
;MFYIKNPTLTETERQQYKLLAYKQLMSQAMLHESRLARENAKKVPSSINPKIPALLLLSNGEGTTFSQSEWQHYAERFASDQSNVRVDYMDAPHDLYHYQSDAIVSRIKEFLENN
;
A
#
# COMPACT_ATOMS: atom_id res chain seq x y z
N MET A 1 11.49 13.09 2.37
CA MET A 1 12.30 12.37 3.37
C MET A 1 11.40 11.34 4.04
N PHE A 2 11.63 10.06 3.79
CA PHE A 2 10.81 8.98 4.34
C PHE A 2 11.13 8.80 5.83
N TYR A 3 10.47 9.56 6.66
CA TYR A 3 10.53 9.35 8.10
C TYR A 3 9.40 8.37 8.46
N ILE A 4 9.72 7.09 8.48
CA ILE A 4 8.77 6.10 8.96
C ILE A 4 8.70 6.25 10.47
N LYS A 5 7.65 6.89 10.94
CA LYS A 5 7.24 6.83 12.36
C LYS A 5 6.63 5.45 12.61
N ASN A 6 7.47 4.42 12.65
CA ASN A 6 7.00 3.11 13.06
C ASN A 6 6.86 3.09 14.58
N PRO A 7 5.65 3.01 15.14
CA PRO A 7 5.43 3.05 16.58
C PRO A 7 5.96 1.81 17.30
N THR A 8 6.28 0.73 16.56
CA THR A 8 6.77 -0.53 17.14
C THR A 8 8.29 -0.58 17.30
N LEU A 9 9.03 0.34 16.68
CA LEU A 9 10.49 0.37 16.74
C LEU A 9 10.98 1.18 17.94
N THR A 10 11.98 0.66 18.63
CA THR A 10 12.77 1.41 19.60
C THR A 10 13.58 2.51 18.92
N GLU A 11 14.07 3.49 19.70
CA GLU A 11 14.90 4.57 19.12
C GLU A 11 16.18 4.05 18.46
N THR A 12 16.82 3.04 19.05
CA THR A 12 18.02 2.40 18.47
C THR A 12 17.70 1.73 17.13
N GLU A 13 16.61 0.99 17.06
CA GLU A 13 16.17 0.36 15.80
C GLU A 13 15.81 1.39 14.74
N ARG A 14 15.16 2.49 15.12
CA ARG A 14 14.90 3.61 14.19
C ARG A 14 16.17 4.20 13.62
N GLN A 15 17.20 4.39 14.42
CA GLN A 15 18.49 4.91 13.96
C GLN A 15 19.19 3.92 13.01
N GLN A 16 19.17 2.64 13.34
CA GLN A 16 19.71 1.59 12.47
C GLN A 16 18.97 1.52 11.14
N TYR A 17 17.63 1.53 11.17
CA TYR A 17 16.79 1.54 9.98
C TYR A 17 17.09 2.75 9.10
N LYS A 18 17.23 3.93 9.71
CA LYS A 18 17.58 5.17 9.00
C LYS A 18 18.92 5.07 8.28
N LEU A 19 19.94 4.52 8.93
CA LEU A 19 21.25 4.31 8.33
C LEU A 19 21.19 3.33 7.15
N LEU A 20 20.46 2.23 7.29
CA LEU A 20 20.27 1.26 6.21
C LEU A 20 19.50 1.86 5.03
N ALA A 21 18.43 2.61 5.30
CA ALA A 21 17.64 3.29 4.28
C ALA A 21 18.51 4.28 3.50
N TYR A 22 19.35 5.07 4.17
CA TYR A 22 20.26 5.99 3.50
C TYR A 22 21.32 5.29 2.64
N LYS A 23 21.84 4.13 3.08
CA LYS A 23 22.78 3.34 2.28
C LYS A 23 22.17 2.79 1.00
N GLN A 24 20.87 2.50 1.02
CA GLN A 24 20.15 1.93 -0.13
C GLN A 24 19.48 2.99 -1.00
N LEU A 25 19.27 4.18 -0.45
CA LEU A 25 18.72 5.31 -1.21
C LEU A 25 19.64 5.60 -2.41
N MET A 26 19.05 5.68 -3.60
CA MET A 26 19.79 5.90 -4.84
C MET A 26 20.69 4.73 -5.27
N SER A 27 20.46 3.53 -4.77
CA SER A 27 21.13 2.35 -5.33
C SER A 27 20.82 2.19 -6.82
N GLN A 28 21.73 1.56 -7.56
CA GLN A 28 21.54 1.29 -8.99
C GLN A 28 20.24 0.51 -9.25
N ALA A 29 19.90 -0.46 -8.39
CA ALA A 29 18.67 -1.23 -8.47
C ALA A 29 17.44 -0.32 -8.30
N MET A 30 17.42 0.54 -7.29
CA MET A 30 16.32 1.47 -7.03
C MET A 30 16.10 2.46 -8.17
N LEU A 31 17.19 2.98 -8.75
CA LEU A 31 17.13 3.86 -9.91
C LEU A 31 16.59 3.13 -11.15
N HIS A 32 17.00 1.87 -11.33
CA HIS A 32 16.53 1.05 -12.44
C HIS A 32 15.02 0.75 -12.29
N GLU A 33 14.56 0.34 -11.11
CA GLU A 33 13.15 0.12 -10.83
C GLU A 33 12.31 1.38 -11.03
N SER A 34 12.79 2.53 -10.55
CA SER A 34 12.10 3.82 -10.74
C SER A 34 11.94 4.19 -12.20
N ARG A 35 12.97 3.94 -13.03
CA ARG A 35 12.90 4.16 -14.48
C ARG A 35 11.88 3.25 -15.17
N LEU A 36 11.79 2.00 -14.70
CA LEU A 36 10.87 1.01 -15.24
C LEU A 36 9.45 1.11 -14.69
N ALA A 37 9.21 1.87 -13.62
CA ALA A 37 7.90 1.94 -12.95
C ALA A 37 6.77 2.27 -13.94
N ARG A 38 6.96 3.26 -14.81
CA ARG A 38 5.97 3.65 -15.82
C ARG A 38 5.75 2.55 -16.87
N GLU A 39 6.80 1.90 -17.31
CA GLU A 39 6.72 0.79 -18.28
C GLU A 39 6.02 -0.42 -17.66
N ASN A 40 6.33 -0.73 -16.41
CA ASN A 40 5.71 -1.82 -15.67
C ASN A 40 4.23 -1.54 -15.40
N ALA A 41 3.87 -0.30 -15.06
CA ALA A 41 2.47 0.09 -14.85
C ALA A 41 1.61 -0.15 -16.12
N LYS A 42 2.15 0.08 -17.31
CA LYS A 42 1.44 -0.21 -18.57
C LYS A 42 1.18 -1.70 -18.82
N LYS A 43 1.94 -2.58 -18.18
CA LYS A 43 1.80 -4.04 -18.30
C LYS A 43 0.80 -4.63 -17.31
N VAL A 44 0.39 -3.85 -16.29
CA VAL A 44 -0.59 -4.28 -15.30
C VAL A 44 -1.98 -4.29 -15.94
N PRO A 45 -2.72 -5.40 -15.88
CA PRO A 45 -4.08 -5.45 -16.38
C PRO A 45 -4.98 -4.41 -15.70
N SER A 46 -5.91 -3.84 -16.42
CA SER A 46 -6.91 -2.92 -15.88
C SER A 46 -7.98 -3.62 -15.02
N SER A 47 -8.00 -4.95 -15.05
CA SER A 47 -8.96 -5.77 -14.30
C SER A 47 -8.28 -7.02 -13.75
N ILE A 48 -8.82 -7.54 -12.66
CA ILE A 48 -8.44 -8.84 -12.10
C ILE A 48 -9.37 -9.94 -12.63
N ASN A 49 -8.98 -11.20 -12.43
CA ASN A 49 -9.83 -12.34 -12.80
C ASN A 49 -11.18 -12.26 -12.03
N PRO A 50 -12.32 -12.15 -12.72
CA PRO A 50 -13.62 -11.96 -12.06
C PRO A 50 -14.07 -13.17 -11.23
N LYS A 51 -13.40 -14.31 -11.36
CA LYS A 51 -13.68 -15.54 -10.57
C LYS A 51 -12.95 -15.55 -9.23
N ILE A 52 -12.05 -14.62 -8.98
CA ILE A 52 -11.24 -14.56 -7.76
C ILE A 52 -11.69 -13.36 -6.95
N PRO A 53 -12.31 -13.55 -5.77
CA PRO A 53 -12.62 -12.46 -4.88
C PRO A 53 -11.36 -11.70 -4.48
N ALA A 54 -11.45 -10.37 -4.40
CA ALA A 54 -10.33 -9.54 -4.01
C ALA A 54 -10.73 -8.48 -2.98
N LEU A 55 -9.88 -8.27 -2.00
CA LEU A 55 -10.01 -7.23 -0.98
C LEU A 55 -8.91 -6.19 -1.16
N LEU A 56 -9.31 -4.93 -1.35
CA LEU A 56 -8.42 -3.78 -1.30
C LEU A 56 -8.53 -3.13 0.08
N LEU A 57 -7.45 -3.13 0.84
CA LEU A 57 -7.34 -2.37 2.09
C LEU A 57 -6.67 -1.03 1.76
N LEU A 58 -7.45 0.04 1.81
CA LEU A 58 -7.03 1.35 1.34
C LEU A 58 -6.73 2.30 2.48
N SER A 59 -5.50 2.84 2.50
CA SER A 59 -5.06 3.88 3.43
C SER A 59 -5.76 5.22 3.16
N ASN A 60 -5.57 6.19 4.04
CA ASN A 60 -6.02 7.57 3.83
C ASN A 60 -5.15 8.38 2.85
N GLY A 61 -4.08 7.78 2.32
CA GLY A 61 -3.16 8.43 1.37
C GLY A 61 -2.05 9.26 2.01
N GLU A 62 -2.03 9.42 3.32
CA GLU A 62 -0.94 10.11 4.03
C GLU A 62 0.39 9.38 3.75
N GLY A 63 1.44 10.14 3.44
CA GLY A 63 2.74 9.60 3.03
C GLY A 63 2.88 9.38 1.53
N THR A 64 1.82 9.55 0.75
CA THR A 64 1.85 9.62 -0.72
C THR A 64 1.89 11.07 -1.21
N THR A 65 2.00 11.28 -2.52
CA THR A 65 1.90 12.61 -3.14
C THR A 65 0.45 13.01 -3.46
N PHE A 66 -0.51 12.10 -3.23
CA PHE A 66 -1.93 12.31 -3.54
C PHE A 66 -2.68 12.86 -2.32
N SER A 67 -3.70 13.65 -2.56
CA SER A 67 -4.71 13.95 -1.55
C SER A 67 -5.53 12.69 -1.23
N GLN A 68 -6.17 12.65 -0.07
CA GLN A 68 -7.03 11.52 0.32
C GLN A 68 -8.12 11.24 -0.73
N SER A 69 -8.74 12.29 -1.27
CA SER A 69 -9.80 12.15 -2.27
C SER A 69 -9.29 11.58 -3.60
N GLU A 70 -8.11 12.00 -4.06
CA GLU A 70 -7.49 11.43 -5.26
C GLU A 70 -7.12 9.96 -5.04
N TRP A 71 -6.54 9.65 -3.87
CA TRP A 71 -6.16 8.31 -3.50
C TRP A 71 -7.35 7.35 -3.48
N GLN A 72 -8.46 7.76 -2.86
CA GLN A 72 -9.71 7.00 -2.83
C GLN A 72 -10.33 6.86 -4.22
N HIS A 73 -10.34 7.94 -5.00
CA HIS A 73 -10.89 7.94 -6.35
C HIS A 73 -10.21 6.90 -7.26
N TYR A 74 -8.89 6.74 -7.18
CA TYR A 74 -8.18 5.72 -7.97
C TYR A 74 -8.61 4.29 -7.61
N ALA A 75 -8.78 3.99 -6.34
CA ALA A 75 -9.23 2.68 -5.89
C ALA A 75 -10.69 2.41 -6.27
N GLU A 76 -11.57 3.38 -6.08
CA GLU A 76 -12.98 3.31 -6.46
C GLU A 76 -13.15 3.11 -7.96
N ARG A 77 -12.40 3.85 -8.76
CA ARG A 77 -12.41 3.70 -10.21
C ARG A 77 -11.94 2.31 -10.65
N PHE A 78 -10.92 1.76 -10.00
CA PHE A 78 -10.47 0.40 -10.28
C PHE A 78 -11.54 -0.63 -9.91
N ALA A 79 -12.23 -0.46 -8.78
CA ALA A 79 -13.22 -1.39 -8.29
C ALA A 79 -14.60 -1.26 -8.96
N SER A 80 -14.95 -0.10 -9.53
CA SER A 80 -16.30 0.23 -10.02
C SER A 80 -16.85 -0.75 -11.05
N ASP A 81 -15.99 -1.28 -11.92
CA ASP A 81 -16.36 -2.19 -13.00
C ASP A 81 -16.13 -3.68 -12.64
N GLN A 82 -15.85 -3.97 -11.36
CA GLN A 82 -15.44 -5.31 -10.90
C GLN A 82 -16.30 -5.75 -9.70
N SER A 83 -17.27 -6.61 -9.96
CA SER A 83 -18.21 -7.12 -8.92
C SER A 83 -17.55 -8.00 -7.84
N ASN A 84 -16.33 -8.47 -8.10
CA ASN A 84 -15.56 -9.34 -7.21
C ASN A 84 -14.55 -8.58 -6.34
N VAL A 85 -14.53 -7.25 -6.41
CA VAL A 85 -13.61 -6.40 -5.63
C VAL A 85 -14.36 -5.69 -4.52
N ARG A 86 -13.92 -5.90 -3.28
CA ARG A 86 -14.34 -5.13 -2.10
C ARG A 86 -13.26 -4.12 -1.74
N VAL A 87 -13.66 -2.89 -1.43
CA VAL A 87 -12.76 -1.84 -0.93
C VAL A 87 -13.10 -1.53 0.52
N ASP A 88 -12.15 -1.69 1.41
CA ASP A 88 -12.27 -1.33 2.82
C ASP A 88 -11.30 -0.19 3.12
N TYR A 89 -11.83 0.91 3.65
CA TYR A 89 -11.05 2.09 4.01
C TYR A 89 -10.48 1.96 5.42
N MET A 90 -9.23 2.38 5.56
CA MET A 90 -8.53 2.38 6.84
C MET A 90 -7.96 3.77 7.10
N ASP A 91 -8.30 4.37 8.23
CA ASP A 91 -7.79 5.68 8.63
C ASP A 91 -6.37 5.54 9.21
N ALA A 92 -5.43 5.35 8.31
CA ALA A 92 -4.02 5.25 8.60
C ALA A 92 -3.19 5.65 7.38
N PRO A 93 -1.91 6.05 7.57
CA PRO A 93 -0.99 6.37 6.49
C PRO A 93 -0.77 5.21 5.49
N HIS A 94 -0.08 5.49 4.39
CA HIS A 94 0.18 4.53 3.32
C HIS A 94 0.77 3.19 3.79
N ASP A 95 1.62 3.22 4.80
CA ASP A 95 2.23 2.02 5.41
C ASP A 95 1.29 1.40 6.47
N LEU A 96 0.08 1.02 6.08
CA LEU A 96 -0.99 0.49 6.95
C LEU A 96 -0.53 -0.56 7.97
N TYR A 97 0.33 -1.47 7.54
CA TYR A 97 0.79 -2.60 8.35
C TYR A 97 1.61 -2.18 9.58
N HIS A 98 2.18 -0.98 9.57
CA HIS A 98 2.88 -0.41 10.73
C HIS A 98 1.94 0.17 11.79
N TYR A 99 0.72 0.52 11.40
CA TYR A 99 -0.21 1.26 12.26
C TYR A 99 -1.42 0.44 12.68
N GLN A 100 -1.88 -0.48 11.84
CA GLN A 100 -3.14 -1.19 12.02
C GLN A 100 -3.05 -2.69 11.70
N SER A 101 -1.96 -3.35 12.09
CA SER A 101 -1.75 -4.78 11.81
C SER A 101 -2.90 -5.68 12.26
N ASP A 102 -3.43 -5.47 13.47
CA ASP A 102 -4.52 -6.28 14.02
C ASP A 102 -5.83 -6.07 13.26
N ALA A 103 -6.12 -4.84 12.88
CA ALA A 103 -7.29 -4.52 12.07
C ALA A 103 -7.19 -5.14 10.66
N ILE A 104 -6.00 -5.12 10.07
CA ILE A 104 -5.73 -5.78 8.77
C ILE A 104 -6.01 -7.28 8.88
N VAL A 105 -5.44 -7.94 9.89
CA VAL A 105 -5.65 -9.38 10.13
C VAL A 105 -7.13 -9.71 10.30
N SER A 106 -7.87 -8.92 11.09
CA SER A 106 -9.29 -9.12 11.30
C SER A 106 -10.10 -9.00 10.03
N ARG A 107 -9.82 -8.00 9.19
CA ARG A 107 -10.51 -7.79 7.90
C ARG A 107 -10.22 -8.89 6.90
N ILE A 108 -8.97 -9.37 6.86
CA ILE A 108 -8.59 -10.51 6.00
C ILE A 108 -9.33 -11.78 6.43
N LYS A 109 -9.39 -12.08 7.73
CA LYS A 109 -10.13 -13.24 8.25
C LYS A 109 -11.61 -13.16 7.88
N GLU A 110 -12.26 -12.03 8.16
CA GLU A 110 -13.66 -11.80 7.79
C GLU A 110 -13.90 -11.99 6.28
N PHE A 111 -13.00 -11.48 5.46
CA PHE A 111 -13.10 -11.63 4.00
C PHE A 111 -13.00 -13.10 3.57
N LEU A 112 -12.09 -13.87 4.14
CA LEU A 112 -11.89 -15.29 3.82
C LEU A 112 -13.07 -16.17 4.30
N GLU A 113 -13.71 -15.81 5.41
CA GLU A 113 -14.86 -16.54 5.95
C GLU A 113 -16.14 -16.31 5.13
N ASN A 114 -16.23 -15.20 4.40
CA ASN A 114 -17.43 -14.82 3.65
C ASN A 114 -17.32 -15.06 2.13
N ASN A 115 -16.24 -15.64 1.65
CA ASN A 115 -15.96 -15.98 0.25
C ASN A 115 -15.43 -17.41 0.11
#